data_6966885b4e0a2bd72aead901e80a60db
#
_entry.id   6966885b4e0a2bd72aead901e80a60db
#
_cell.length_a   1.000
_cell.length_b   1.000
_cell.length_c   1.000
_cell.angle_alpha   90.00
_cell.angle_beta   90.00
_cell.angle_gamma   90.00
#
_symmetry.space_group_name_H-M   'P 1'
#
loop_
_entity.id
_entity.type
_entity.pdbx_description
1 polymer ?
#
loop_
_entity_poly.entity_id
_entity_poly.type
_entity_poly.pdbx_seq_one_letter_code
_entity_poly.pdbx_strand_id
1 'polypeptide(L)'
;MTKKLTAAVIGVGMIGRLHAMAYWQNARTALVGVVDADFEKAKSVAQEFETRAYRSLAELISSEHPEVLSIAVREDVRYEIAIEAAKSGANLLLEKPLAPNLAEADSLLDEIEKISLNKKHTVNFVLRADQRYAEIKQRIDQGALGEICTVFARRRGTSAGADIYGPWTNLLISTAIHDLDAIMWTTGATIERVYAESVVKKCAQWNHEDAVVATLKLSNGAIATLETSWVLPPNYHSPLEAQFDVVGTGGNARITGSNQGVEIFSESGYLLPELSSWPIHQGKLSGALRNSIDNFIDCVYFDRMPLITLTEARNAQSVVAALQESLKTGQATNVDLRKRIDK
;
A
#
# COMPACT_ATOMS: atom_id res chain seq x y z
N MET A 1 -19.85 -27.71 -6.70
CA MET A 1 -18.72 -26.97 -6.12
C MET A 1 -18.69 -25.60 -6.78
N THR A 2 -18.62 -24.52 -6.01
CA THR A 2 -18.44 -23.15 -6.55
C THR A 2 -17.09 -23.08 -7.26
N LYS A 3 -17.04 -22.49 -8.47
CA LYS A 3 -15.79 -22.28 -9.23
C LYS A 3 -14.84 -21.45 -8.39
N LYS A 4 -13.60 -21.89 -8.21
CA LYS A 4 -12.54 -21.10 -7.59
C LYS A 4 -11.80 -20.29 -8.66
N LEU A 5 -11.41 -19.07 -8.35
CA LEU A 5 -10.51 -18.26 -9.19
C LEU A 5 -9.10 -18.83 -9.11
N THR A 6 -8.45 -19.01 -10.24
CA THR A 6 -7.03 -19.34 -10.29
C THR A 6 -6.20 -18.10 -9.97
N ALA A 7 -5.35 -18.19 -8.96
CA ALA A 7 -4.54 -17.07 -8.48
C ALA A 7 -3.05 -17.43 -8.50
N ALA A 8 -2.20 -16.45 -8.82
CA ALA A 8 -0.75 -16.63 -8.74
C ALA A 8 -0.06 -15.36 -8.23
N VAL A 9 1.20 -15.50 -7.80
CA VAL A 9 1.99 -14.40 -7.23
C VAL A 9 3.35 -14.30 -7.91
N ILE A 10 3.69 -13.07 -8.32
CA ILE A 10 4.97 -12.71 -8.91
C ILE A 10 5.76 -11.86 -7.91
N GLY A 11 6.96 -12.33 -7.54
CA GLY A 11 7.73 -11.81 -6.43
C GLY A 11 7.25 -12.41 -5.10
N VAL A 12 8.00 -13.39 -4.57
CA VAL A 12 7.67 -14.04 -3.28
C VAL A 12 8.67 -13.69 -2.18
N GLY A 13 9.04 -12.40 -2.12
CA GLY A 13 9.67 -11.80 -0.96
C GLY A 13 8.73 -11.82 0.26
N MET A 14 9.05 -11.04 1.30
CA MET A 14 8.26 -11.01 2.54
C MET A 14 6.76 -10.77 2.26
N ILE A 15 6.41 -9.73 1.50
CA ILE A 15 5.00 -9.38 1.23
C ILE A 15 4.36 -10.37 0.25
N GLY A 16 5.06 -10.73 -0.84
CA GLY A 16 4.49 -11.67 -1.82
C GLY A 16 4.23 -13.06 -1.25
N ARG A 17 5.04 -13.55 -0.29
CA ARG A 17 4.75 -14.78 0.44
C ARG A 17 3.43 -14.66 1.24
N LEU A 18 3.15 -13.48 1.83
CA LEU A 18 1.88 -13.23 2.52
C LEU A 18 0.70 -13.17 1.53
N HIS A 19 0.89 -12.64 0.31
CA HIS A 19 -0.11 -12.74 -0.77
C HIS A 19 -0.39 -14.20 -1.14
N ALA A 20 0.64 -15.02 -1.31
CA ALA A 20 0.48 -16.44 -1.59
C ALA A 20 -0.30 -17.14 -0.48
N MET A 21 0.04 -16.86 0.80
CA MET A 21 -0.68 -17.37 1.97
C MET A 21 -2.14 -16.94 1.97
N ALA A 22 -2.45 -15.69 1.63
CA ALA A 22 -3.81 -15.18 1.56
C ALA A 22 -4.64 -15.91 0.50
N TYR A 23 -4.10 -16.10 -0.71
CA TYR A 23 -4.76 -16.88 -1.77
C TYR A 23 -4.93 -18.34 -1.39
N TRP A 24 -3.91 -18.97 -0.81
CA TRP A 24 -3.99 -20.36 -0.36
C TRP A 24 -5.06 -20.58 0.72
N GLN A 25 -5.25 -19.61 1.62
CA GLN A 25 -6.25 -19.68 2.70
C GLN A 25 -7.66 -19.25 2.28
N ASN A 26 -7.85 -18.61 1.12
CA ASN A 26 -9.16 -18.14 0.71
C ASN A 26 -9.96 -19.24 0.02
N ALA A 27 -11.20 -19.47 0.48
CA ALA A 27 -12.05 -20.53 -0.06
C ALA A 27 -12.46 -20.34 -1.53
N ARG A 28 -12.38 -19.09 -2.05
CA ARG A 28 -12.75 -18.72 -3.42
C ARG A 28 -11.59 -18.77 -4.40
N THR A 29 -10.36 -19.05 -3.95
CA THR A 29 -9.18 -19.10 -4.81
C THR A 29 -8.53 -20.48 -4.78
N ALA A 30 -7.80 -20.78 -5.86
CA ALA A 30 -6.81 -21.84 -5.94
C ALA A 30 -5.47 -21.18 -6.29
N LEU A 31 -4.49 -21.24 -5.39
CA LEU A 31 -3.12 -20.78 -5.69
C LEU A 31 -2.48 -21.77 -6.64
N VAL A 32 -2.34 -21.41 -7.92
CA VAL A 32 -1.85 -22.30 -8.97
C VAL A 32 -0.36 -22.17 -9.23
N GLY A 33 0.27 -21.06 -8.82
CA GLY A 33 1.71 -20.90 -9.02
C GLY A 33 2.31 -19.64 -8.39
N VAL A 34 3.63 -19.67 -8.27
CA VAL A 34 4.45 -18.56 -7.84
C VAL A 34 5.69 -18.40 -8.72
N VAL A 35 6.13 -17.13 -8.89
CA VAL A 35 7.33 -16.76 -9.64
C VAL A 35 8.21 -15.87 -8.77
N ASP A 36 9.52 -16.08 -8.78
CA ASP A 36 10.51 -15.14 -8.23
C ASP A 36 11.78 -15.21 -9.09
N ALA A 37 12.51 -14.11 -9.18
CA ALA A 37 13.82 -14.08 -9.85
C ALA A 37 14.81 -15.05 -9.19
N ASP A 38 14.71 -15.22 -7.87
CA ASP A 38 15.35 -16.30 -7.12
C ASP A 38 14.43 -17.54 -7.14
N PHE A 39 14.74 -18.47 -8.07
CA PHE A 39 13.93 -19.67 -8.26
C PHE A 39 13.92 -20.61 -7.03
N GLU A 40 14.97 -20.62 -6.22
CA GLU A 40 15.00 -21.43 -4.98
C GLU A 40 14.02 -20.86 -3.94
N LYS A 41 13.90 -19.54 -3.88
CA LYS A 41 12.86 -18.88 -3.07
C LYS A 41 11.45 -19.23 -3.58
N ALA A 42 11.24 -19.18 -4.91
CA ALA A 42 9.96 -19.59 -5.49
C ALA A 42 9.61 -21.05 -5.14
N LYS A 43 10.57 -21.99 -5.21
CA LYS A 43 10.38 -23.38 -4.82
C LYS A 43 10.02 -23.54 -3.34
N SER A 44 10.71 -22.82 -2.46
CA SER A 44 10.46 -22.88 -1.02
C SER A 44 9.02 -22.45 -0.69
N VAL A 45 8.56 -21.34 -1.29
CA VAL A 45 7.18 -20.84 -1.10
C VAL A 45 6.16 -21.77 -1.76
N ALA A 46 6.48 -22.33 -2.93
CA ALA A 46 5.63 -23.30 -3.60
C ALA A 46 5.42 -24.58 -2.78
N GLN A 47 6.48 -25.07 -2.15
CA GLN A 47 6.40 -26.22 -1.24
C GLN A 47 5.58 -25.90 0.00
N GLU A 48 5.74 -24.71 0.59
CA GLU A 48 5.01 -24.27 1.79
C GLU A 48 3.48 -24.23 1.55
N PHE A 49 3.04 -23.79 0.37
CA PHE A 49 1.62 -23.62 0.04
C PHE A 49 1.09 -24.66 -0.96
N GLU A 50 1.80 -25.76 -1.15
CA GLU A 50 1.38 -26.91 -1.99
C GLU A 50 0.99 -26.45 -3.42
N THR A 51 1.80 -25.55 -4.02
CA THR A 51 1.61 -25.02 -5.36
C THR A 51 2.83 -25.25 -6.25
N ARG A 52 2.89 -24.64 -7.43
CA ARG A 52 3.99 -24.79 -8.38
C ARG A 52 4.89 -23.55 -8.42
N ALA A 53 6.19 -23.76 -8.57
CA ALA A 53 7.16 -22.71 -8.85
C ALA A 53 7.44 -22.64 -10.35
N TYR A 54 7.42 -21.44 -10.91
CA TYR A 54 7.72 -21.15 -12.30
C TYR A 54 8.94 -20.26 -12.43
N ARG A 55 9.71 -20.40 -13.52
CA ARG A 55 10.91 -19.59 -13.75
C ARG A 55 10.62 -18.21 -14.30
N SER A 56 9.45 -18.04 -14.94
CA SER A 56 9.03 -16.78 -15.53
C SER A 56 7.52 -16.60 -15.48
N LEU A 57 7.07 -15.34 -15.61
CA LEU A 57 5.66 -15.01 -15.75
C LEU A 57 5.06 -15.66 -17.01
N ALA A 58 5.79 -15.63 -18.13
CA ALA A 58 5.34 -16.25 -19.40
C ALA A 58 5.09 -17.75 -19.24
N GLU A 59 5.99 -18.48 -18.56
CA GLU A 59 5.81 -19.91 -18.25
C GLU A 59 4.55 -20.15 -17.41
N LEU A 60 4.36 -19.37 -16.34
CA LEU A 60 3.19 -19.46 -15.47
C LEU A 60 1.88 -19.17 -16.24
N ILE A 61 1.85 -18.08 -17.02
CA ILE A 61 0.66 -17.70 -17.81
C ILE A 61 0.30 -18.81 -18.81
N SER A 62 1.28 -19.34 -19.55
CA SER A 62 1.04 -20.37 -20.55
C SER A 62 0.57 -21.70 -19.97
N SER A 63 0.98 -22.02 -18.74
CA SER A 63 0.66 -23.29 -18.07
C SER A 63 -0.65 -23.24 -17.29
N GLU A 64 -0.93 -22.14 -16.59
CA GLU A 64 -1.99 -22.07 -15.58
C GLU A 64 -3.15 -21.12 -15.95
N HIS A 65 -2.92 -20.18 -16.87
CA HIS A 65 -3.92 -19.16 -17.26
C HIS A 65 -4.62 -18.49 -16.06
N PRO A 66 -3.86 -17.86 -15.14
CA PRO A 66 -4.41 -17.35 -13.90
C PRO A 66 -5.43 -16.23 -14.14
N GLU A 67 -6.56 -16.27 -13.41
CA GLU A 67 -7.60 -15.23 -13.46
C GLU A 67 -7.23 -14.01 -12.61
N VAL A 68 -6.34 -14.22 -11.62
CA VAL A 68 -5.86 -13.22 -10.67
C VAL A 68 -4.34 -13.31 -10.53
N LEU A 69 -3.66 -12.17 -10.64
CA LEU A 69 -2.21 -12.05 -10.46
C LEU A 69 -1.88 -10.97 -9.41
N SER A 70 -1.17 -11.35 -8.36
CA SER A 70 -0.49 -10.39 -7.48
C SER A 70 0.91 -10.12 -7.98
N ILE A 71 1.26 -8.83 -8.14
CA ILE A 71 2.59 -8.36 -8.55
C ILE A 71 3.26 -7.70 -7.35
N ALA A 72 4.03 -8.49 -6.61
CA ALA A 72 4.69 -8.09 -5.36
C ALA A 72 6.22 -7.94 -5.53
N VAL A 73 6.63 -7.48 -6.70
CA VAL A 73 8.02 -7.12 -7.00
C VAL A 73 8.30 -5.65 -6.66
N ARG A 74 9.57 -5.29 -6.56
CA ARG A 74 10.00 -3.90 -6.38
C ARG A 74 9.49 -3.02 -7.52
N GLU A 75 9.25 -1.75 -7.20
CA GLU A 75 8.70 -0.77 -8.13
C GLU A 75 9.58 -0.54 -9.37
N ASP A 76 10.91 -0.65 -9.25
CA ASP A 76 11.89 -0.41 -10.32
C ASP A 76 11.89 -1.49 -11.42
N VAL A 77 11.33 -2.67 -11.15
CA VAL A 77 11.23 -3.78 -12.14
C VAL A 77 9.78 -4.15 -12.47
N ARG A 78 8.81 -3.41 -11.92
CA ARG A 78 7.38 -3.78 -11.99
C ARG A 78 6.74 -3.50 -13.35
N TYR A 79 7.17 -2.45 -14.05
CA TYR A 79 6.50 -1.95 -15.25
C TYR A 79 6.27 -3.05 -16.30
N GLU A 80 7.34 -3.68 -16.79
CA GLU A 80 7.24 -4.72 -17.83
C GLU A 80 6.45 -5.94 -17.36
N ILE A 81 6.63 -6.34 -16.11
CA ILE A 81 5.92 -7.46 -15.50
C ILE A 81 4.41 -7.18 -15.44
N ALA A 82 4.01 -5.96 -15.05
CA ALA A 82 2.61 -5.57 -14.97
C ALA A 82 1.96 -5.51 -16.35
N ILE A 83 2.67 -5.02 -17.38
CA ILE A 83 2.19 -4.98 -18.75
C ILE A 83 2.03 -6.40 -19.32
N GLU A 84 3.00 -7.29 -19.11
CA GLU A 84 2.92 -8.70 -19.51
C GLU A 84 1.72 -9.38 -18.83
N ALA A 85 1.56 -9.17 -17.53
CA ALA A 85 0.43 -9.69 -16.77
C ALA A 85 -0.91 -9.14 -17.26
N ALA A 86 -1.03 -7.84 -17.58
CA ALA A 86 -2.25 -7.25 -18.14
C ALA A 86 -2.62 -7.85 -19.49
N LYS A 87 -1.63 -8.10 -20.37
CA LYS A 87 -1.84 -8.75 -21.67
C LYS A 87 -2.38 -10.18 -21.57
N SER A 88 -2.14 -10.88 -20.47
CA SER A 88 -2.71 -12.20 -20.24
C SER A 88 -4.23 -12.19 -20.00
N GLY A 89 -4.81 -11.03 -19.74
CA GLY A 89 -6.22 -10.87 -19.40
C GLY A 89 -6.56 -11.18 -17.93
N ALA A 90 -5.57 -11.33 -17.06
CA ALA A 90 -5.75 -11.48 -15.63
C ALA A 90 -6.18 -10.16 -14.95
N ASN A 91 -6.83 -10.27 -13.78
CA ASN A 91 -7.06 -9.15 -12.88
C ASN A 91 -5.81 -8.95 -12.01
N LEU A 92 -5.36 -7.70 -11.83
CA LEU A 92 -4.07 -7.42 -11.20
C LEU A 92 -4.23 -6.75 -9.84
N LEU A 93 -3.54 -7.29 -8.84
CA LEU A 93 -3.25 -6.64 -7.57
C LEU A 93 -1.77 -6.25 -7.57
N LEU A 94 -1.50 -4.96 -7.74
CA LEU A 94 -0.14 -4.42 -7.74
C LEU A 94 0.25 -3.99 -6.31
N GLU A 95 1.48 -4.24 -5.90
CA GLU A 95 1.99 -3.64 -4.68
C GLU A 95 2.26 -2.13 -4.88
N LYS A 96 2.11 -1.37 -3.78
CA LYS A 96 2.46 0.06 -3.76
C LYS A 96 4.01 0.25 -3.76
N PRO A 97 4.53 1.38 -4.23
CA PRO A 97 3.86 2.39 -5.05
C PRO A 97 3.53 1.82 -6.44
N LEU A 98 2.74 2.53 -7.22
CA LEU A 98 2.39 2.09 -8.58
C LEU A 98 3.63 1.96 -9.47
N ALA A 99 4.56 2.92 -9.36
CA ALA A 99 5.83 2.98 -10.08
C ALA A 99 6.89 3.76 -9.26
N PRO A 100 8.18 3.79 -9.67
CA PRO A 100 9.24 4.54 -8.95
C PRO A 100 9.04 6.07 -9.02
N ASN A 101 8.38 6.57 -10.05
CA ASN A 101 8.10 8.00 -10.25
C ASN A 101 6.77 8.22 -10.95
N LEU A 102 6.31 9.49 -10.98
CA LEU A 102 5.01 9.84 -11.53
C LEU A 102 4.89 9.60 -13.04
N ALA A 103 5.95 9.85 -13.82
CA ALA A 103 5.93 9.64 -15.26
C ALA A 103 5.75 8.17 -15.65
N GLU A 104 6.43 7.27 -14.94
CA GLU A 104 6.25 5.84 -15.13
C GLU A 104 4.87 5.36 -14.63
N ALA A 105 4.35 5.96 -13.54
CA ALA A 105 2.99 5.67 -13.06
C ALA A 105 1.94 6.06 -14.11
N ASP A 106 2.09 7.23 -14.76
CA ASP A 106 1.23 7.67 -15.85
C ASP A 106 1.31 6.72 -17.04
N SER A 107 2.51 6.34 -17.46
CA SER A 107 2.71 5.41 -18.57
C SER A 107 2.11 4.04 -18.29
N LEU A 108 2.32 3.50 -17.07
CA LEU A 108 1.78 2.20 -16.66
C LEU A 108 0.25 2.22 -16.64
N LEU A 109 -0.35 3.27 -16.06
CA LEU A 109 -1.79 3.44 -16.03
C LEU A 109 -2.38 3.49 -17.45
N ASP A 110 -1.82 4.35 -18.32
CA ASP A 110 -2.29 4.51 -19.70
C ASP A 110 -2.22 3.21 -20.49
N GLU A 111 -1.16 2.42 -20.31
CA GLU A 111 -1.02 1.14 -21.02
C GLU A 111 -1.96 0.07 -20.48
N ILE A 112 -2.10 -0.07 -19.16
CA ILE A 112 -3.04 -1.02 -18.57
C ILE A 112 -4.49 -0.70 -18.99
N GLU A 113 -4.87 0.59 -19.00
CA GLU A 113 -6.18 1.02 -19.45
C GLU A 113 -6.45 0.67 -20.92
N LYS A 114 -5.45 0.78 -21.80
CA LYS A 114 -5.57 0.40 -23.23
C LYS A 114 -5.72 -1.12 -23.41
N ILE A 115 -5.01 -1.92 -22.60
CA ILE A 115 -4.95 -3.37 -22.76
C ILE A 115 -6.19 -4.06 -22.18
N SER A 116 -6.69 -3.58 -21.04
CA SER A 116 -7.59 -4.40 -20.20
C SER A 116 -8.63 -3.60 -19.41
N LEU A 117 -9.35 -2.70 -20.11
CA LEU A 117 -10.38 -1.78 -19.56
C LEU A 117 -11.46 -2.44 -18.70
N ASN A 118 -11.78 -3.72 -18.94
CA ASN A 118 -12.87 -4.46 -18.28
C ASN A 118 -12.38 -5.33 -17.10
N LYS A 119 -11.12 -5.18 -16.70
CA LYS A 119 -10.56 -5.97 -15.62
C LYS A 119 -10.54 -5.19 -14.31
N LYS A 120 -10.52 -5.91 -13.21
CA LYS A 120 -10.43 -5.34 -11.87
C LYS A 120 -8.94 -5.22 -11.52
N HIS A 121 -8.34 -4.06 -11.84
CA HIS A 121 -6.98 -3.76 -11.43
C HIS A 121 -6.98 -2.85 -10.20
N THR A 122 -6.08 -3.11 -9.26
CA THR A 122 -5.96 -2.34 -8.03
C THR A 122 -4.52 -2.25 -7.54
N VAL A 123 -4.25 -1.30 -6.65
CA VAL A 123 -2.97 -1.17 -5.94
C VAL A 123 -3.19 -1.43 -4.45
N ASN A 124 -2.27 -2.12 -3.80
CA ASN A 124 -2.43 -2.58 -2.43
C ASN A 124 -2.14 -1.48 -1.39
N PHE A 125 -3.01 -0.48 -1.28
CA PHE A 125 -2.99 0.48 -0.18
C PHE A 125 -3.75 -0.10 1.01
N VAL A 126 -3.06 -0.88 1.80
CA VAL A 126 -3.61 -1.72 2.88
C VAL A 126 -4.39 -0.94 3.95
N LEU A 127 -4.14 0.38 4.13
CA LEU A 127 -4.83 1.18 5.15
C LEU A 127 -6.34 1.31 4.85
N ARG A 128 -6.76 1.26 3.58
CA ARG A 128 -8.20 1.24 3.24
C ARG A 128 -8.91 -0.05 3.68
N ALA A 129 -8.16 -1.12 3.91
CA ALA A 129 -8.67 -2.39 4.43
C ALA A 129 -8.39 -2.59 5.93
N ASP A 130 -7.75 -1.63 6.59
CA ASP A 130 -7.57 -1.59 8.04
C ASP A 130 -8.88 -1.12 8.69
N GLN A 131 -9.42 -1.93 9.59
CA GLN A 131 -10.72 -1.67 10.23
C GLN A 131 -10.77 -0.34 10.98
N ARG A 132 -9.64 0.15 11.52
CA ARG A 132 -9.58 1.43 12.24
C ARG A 132 -9.79 2.61 11.29
N TYR A 133 -9.13 2.60 10.13
CA TYR A 133 -9.30 3.63 9.10
C TYR A 133 -10.68 3.52 8.43
N ALA A 134 -11.17 2.30 8.20
CA ALA A 134 -12.49 2.06 7.64
C ALA A 134 -13.61 2.58 8.56
N GLU A 135 -13.48 2.42 9.88
CA GLU A 135 -14.43 2.97 10.86
C GLU A 135 -14.43 4.50 10.82
N ILE A 136 -13.25 5.15 10.79
CA ILE A 136 -13.15 6.61 10.66
C ILE A 136 -13.84 7.08 9.37
N LYS A 137 -13.54 6.44 8.23
CA LYS A 137 -14.18 6.74 6.94
C LYS A 137 -15.70 6.63 7.04
N GLN A 138 -16.21 5.54 7.61
CA GLN A 138 -17.65 5.33 7.76
C GLN A 138 -18.30 6.43 8.61
N ARG A 139 -17.68 6.88 9.71
CA ARG A 139 -18.20 7.95 10.55
C ARG A 139 -18.21 9.29 9.82
N ILE A 140 -17.18 9.57 9.02
CA ILE A 140 -17.14 10.77 8.18
C ILE A 140 -18.26 10.74 7.14
N ASP A 141 -18.44 9.62 6.44
CA ASP A 141 -19.50 9.47 5.42
C ASP A 141 -20.92 9.57 5.99
N GLN A 142 -21.11 9.18 7.25
CA GLN A 142 -22.37 9.34 7.99
C GLN A 142 -22.57 10.76 8.52
N GLY A 143 -21.61 11.68 8.31
CA GLY A 143 -21.68 13.06 8.80
C GLY A 143 -21.41 13.22 10.29
N ALA A 144 -20.98 12.16 11.00
CA ALA A 144 -20.80 12.19 12.46
C ALA A 144 -19.73 13.20 12.94
N LEU A 145 -18.75 13.53 12.07
CA LEU A 145 -17.72 14.52 12.39
C LEU A 145 -18.04 15.93 11.86
N GLY A 146 -19.16 16.12 11.15
CA GLY A 146 -19.48 17.39 10.48
C GLY A 146 -18.51 17.69 9.33
N GLU A 147 -18.27 18.97 9.06
CA GLU A 147 -17.27 19.41 8.07
C GLU A 147 -15.86 19.19 8.61
N ILE A 148 -15.00 18.52 7.84
CA ILE A 148 -13.62 18.23 8.27
C ILE A 148 -12.80 19.53 8.24
N CYS A 149 -12.14 19.83 9.35
CA CYS A 149 -11.29 21.00 9.53
C CYS A 149 -9.82 20.64 9.38
N THR A 150 -9.35 19.62 10.14
CA THR A 150 -7.94 19.24 10.14
C THR A 150 -7.76 17.73 10.16
N VAL A 151 -6.65 17.28 9.56
CA VAL A 151 -6.13 15.90 9.68
C VAL A 151 -4.67 15.96 10.11
N PHE A 152 -4.29 15.11 11.06
CA PHE A 152 -2.90 14.86 11.41
C PHE A 152 -2.56 13.41 11.15
N ALA A 153 -1.56 13.16 10.31
CA ALA A 153 -1.05 11.83 10.02
C ALA A 153 0.44 11.75 10.39
N ARG A 154 0.82 10.72 11.11
CA ARG A 154 2.20 10.47 11.50
C ARG A 154 2.55 9.00 11.30
N ARG A 155 3.70 8.75 10.64
CA ARG A 155 4.23 7.41 10.46
C ARG A 155 5.74 7.40 10.58
N ARG A 156 6.25 6.67 11.58
CA ARG A 156 7.66 6.59 11.90
C ARG A 156 8.13 5.15 11.85
N GLY A 157 9.17 4.89 11.09
CA GLY A 157 9.88 3.61 11.05
C GLY A 157 11.19 3.67 11.85
N THR A 158 11.74 2.49 12.11
CA THR A 158 13.04 2.36 12.76
C THR A 158 14.19 2.59 11.80
N SER A 159 15.36 2.98 12.32
CA SER A 159 16.58 3.09 11.50
C SER A 159 17.03 1.72 10.94
N ALA A 160 16.70 0.60 11.59
CA ALA A 160 16.92 -0.72 11.03
C ALA A 160 16.07 -0.96 9.77
N GLY A 161 14.84 -0.43 9.72
CA GLY A 161 14.04 -0.43 8.51
C GLY A 161 14.64 0.42 7.40
N ALA A 162 15.21 1.60 7.73
CA ALA A 162 15.91 2.44 6.77
C ALA A 162 17.10 1.71 6.11
N ASP A 163 17.86 0.93 6.88
CA ASP A 163 18.98 0.14 6.36
C ASP A 163 18.53 -0.93 5.34
N ILE A 164 17.30 -1.44 5.46
CA ILE A 164 16.73 -2.42 4.54
C ILE A 164 16.20 -1.75 3.26
N TYR A 165 15.47 -0.63 3.40
CA TYR A 165 14.73 -0.02 2.29
C TYR A 165 15.51 1.10 1.59
N GLY A 166 16.32 1.88 2.31
CA GLY A 166 17.06 3.03 1.79
C GLY A 166 17.93 2.77 0.55
N PRO A 167 18.54 1.58 0.37
CA PRO A 167 19.32 1.29 -0.84
C PRO A 167 18.54 1.33 -2.16
N TRP A 168 17.19 1.24 -2.13
CA TRP A 168 16.40 1.12 -3.36
C TRP A 168 15.10 1.96 -3.39
N THR A 169 14.70 2.54 -2.26
CA THR A 169 13.49 3.41 -2.20
C THR A 169 13.70 4.53 -1.18
N ASN A 170 12.82 5.51 -1.14
CA ASN A 170 12.89 6.64 -0.22
C ASN A 170 11.67 6.71 0.73
N LEU A 171 11.79 7.57 1.74
CA LEU A 171 10.81 7.75 2.79
C LEU A 171 9.41 8.11 2.27
N LEU A 172 9.32 9.02 1.27
CA LEU A 172 8.04 9.49 0.76
C LEU A 172 7.29 8.40 -0.01
N ILE A 173 7.99 7.69 -0.90
CA ILE A 173 7.43 6.62 -1.74
C ILE A 173 7.12 5.38 -0.92
N SER A 174 7.98 5.01 0.01
CA SER A 174 7.82 3.78 0.78
C SER A 174 6.81 3.92 1.93
N THR A 175 6.84 5.06 2.63
CA THR A 175 6.15 5.24 3.92
C THR A 175 5.04 6.29 3.85
N ALA A 176 5.35 7.52 3.44
CA ALA A 176 4.39 8.63 3.44
C ALA A 176 3.17 8.38 2.53
N ILE A 177 3.37 7.70 1.41
CA ILE A 177 2.32 7.44 0.42
C ILE A 177 1.08 6.75 1.02
N HIS A 178 1.26 5.93 2.05
CA HIS A 178 0.16 5.29 2.77
C HIS A 178 -0.76 6.30 3.46
N ASP A 179 -0.17 7.29 4.12
CA ASP A 179 -0.93 8.29 4.86
C ASP A 179 -1.53 9.33 3.91
N LEU A 180 -0.87 9.64 2.79
CA LEU A 180 -1.41 10.51 1.74
C LEU A 180 -2.66 9.89 1.12
N ASP A 181 -2.64 8.60 0.81
CA ASP A 181 -3.81 7.86 0.36
C ASP A 181 -4.92 7.85 1.44
N ALA A 182 -4.56 7.54 2.68
CA ALA A 182 -5.51 7.50 3.80
C ALA A 182 -6.19 8.85 4.06
N ILE A 183 -5.47 9.97 3.97
CA ILE A 183 -6.02 11.33 4.11
C ILE A 183 -7.07 11.57 3.02
N MET A 184 -6.71 11.35 1.74
CA MET A 184 -7.64 11.57 0.63
C MET A 184 -8.85 10.66 0.71
N TRP A 185 -8.64 9.39 0.98
CA TRP A 185 -9.72 8.41 1.05
C TRP A 185 -10.68 8.66 2.22
N THR A 186 -10.17 8.88 3.43
CA THR A 186 -11.04 9.07 4.61
C THR A 186 -11.84 10.35 4.53
N THR A 187 -11.23 11.44 4.06
CA THR A 187 -11.90 12.75 3.94
C THR A 187 -12.78 12.87 2.70
N GLY A 188 -12.63 11.99 1.72
CA GLY A 188 -13.28 12.12 0.40
C GLY A 188 -12.79 13.32 -0.41
N ALA A 189 -11.70 13.98 0.01
CA ALA A 189 -11.13 15.17 -0.63
C ALA A 189 -9.76 14.86 -1.26
N THR A 190 -9.42 15.56 -2.32
CA THR A 190 -8.09 15.50 -2.93
C THR A 190 -7.13 16.47 -2.24
N ILE A 191 -5.83 16.18 -2.26
CA ILE A 191 -4.78 17.11 -1.84
C ILE A 191 -4.40 17.96 -3.05
N GLU A 192 -4.61 19.27 -2.97
CA GLU A 192 -4.41 20.21 -4.09
C GLU A 192 -3.06 20.90 -4.06
N ARG A 193 -2.51 21.16 -2.86
CA ARG A 193 -1.25 21.89 -2.68
C ARG A 193 -0.53 21.41 -1.43
N VAL A 194 0.79 21.33 -1.51
CA VAL A 194 1.68 20.87 -0.44
C VAL A 194 2.80 21.86 -0.18
N TYR A 195 3.30 21.89 1.08
CA TYR A 195 4.57 22.47 1.46
C TYR A 195 5.29 21.53 2.42
N ALA A 196 6.57 21.28 2.21
CA ALA A 196 7.33 20.32 3.00
C ALA A 196 8.73 20.84 3.38
N GLU A 197 9.18 20.40 4.57
CA GLU A 197 10.54 20.53 5.06
C GLU A 197 11.09 19.16 5.44
N SER A 198 12.41 18.98 5.31
CA SER A 198 13.05 17.71 5.60
C SER A 198 14.36 17.84 6.36
N VAL A 199 14.78 16.72 6.93
CA VAL A 199 16.09 16.56 7.58
C VAL A 199 16.81 15.39 6.96
N VAL A 200 18.09 15.58 6.60
CA VAL A 200 18.98 14.54 6.09
C VAL A 200 20.14 14.37 7.07
N LYS A 201 20.29 13.19 7.68
CA LYS A 201 21.31 12.81 8.67
C LYS A 201 21.83 11.39 8.42
N LYS A 202 21.14 10.37 8.95
CA LYS A 202 21.51 8.95 8.82
C LYS A 202 21.31 8.42 7.39
N CYS A 203 20.24 8.84 6.73
CA CYS A 203 19.90 8.42 5.37
C CYS A 203 20.71 9.16 4.28
N ALA A 204 21.63 10.07 4.66
CA ALA A 204 22.50 10.79 3.74
C ALA A 204 23.32 9.87 2.82
N GLN A 205 23.69 8.68 3.30
CA GLN A 205 24.42 7.67 2.50
C GLN A 205 23.64 7.18 1.27
N TRP A 206 22.31 7.31 1.26
CA TRP A 206 21.43 6.97 0.13
C TRP A 206 20.84 8.22 -0.54
N ASN A 207 21.25 9.42 -0.11
CA ASN A 207 20.70 10.71 -0.55
C ASN A 207 19.17 10.80 -0.35
N HIS A 208 18.70 10.33 0.83
CA HIS A 208 17.30 10.34 1.23
C HIS A 208 17.08 11.10 2.52
N GLU A 209 15.86 11.55 2.74
CA GLU A 209 15.40 12.22 3.94
C GLU A 209 15.29 11.22 5.11
N ASP A 210 15.75 11.64 6.30
CA ASP A 210 15.50 10.94 7.58
C ASP A 210 14.09 11.21 8.08
N ALA A 211 13.62 12.44 7.89
CA ALA A 211 12.30 12.88 8.32
C ALA A 211 11.77 13.96 7.38
N VAL A 212 10.45 13.96 7.18
CA VAL A 212 9.70 14.99 6.45
C VAL A 212 8.50 15.42 7.27
N VAL A 213 8.28 16.74 7.35
CA VAL A 213 7.05 17.35 7.86
C VAL A 213 6.43 18.17 6.73
N ALA A 214 5.13 17.99 6.50
CA ALA A 214 4.44 18.69 5.42
C ALA A 214 3.07 19.22 5.87
N THR A 215 2.67 20.36 5.27
CA THR A 215 1.32 20.91 5.32
C THR A 215 0.64 20.67 3.98
N LEU A 216 -0.58 20.16 4.00
CA LEU A 216 -1.35 19.76 2.83
C LEU A 216 -2.67 20.52 2.81
N LYS A 217 -3.03 21.15 1.69
CA LYS A 217 -4.32 21.80 1.46
C LYS A 217 -5.24 20.87 0.71
N LEU A 218 -6.44 20.64 1.23
CA LEU A 218 -7.42 19.75 0.64
C LEU A 218 -8.50 20.54 -0.13
N SER A 219 -9.11 19.88 -1.14
CA SER A 219 -10.12 20.45 -2.02
C SER A 219 -11.44 20.87 -1.32
N ASN A 220 -11.76 20.26 -0.17
CA ASN A 220 -12.88 20.63 0.66
C ASN A 220 -12.60 21.80 1.65
N GLY A 221 -11.44 22.42 1.53
CA GLY A 221 -11.02 23.52 2.40
C GLY A 221 -10.26 23.11 3.66
N ALA A 222 -10.28 21.83 4.05
CA ALA A 222 -9.53 21.32 5.19
C ALA A 222 -8.02 21.45 4.97
N ILE A 223 -7.26 21.32 6.06
CA ILE A 223 -5.81 21.23 6.02
C ILE A 223 -5.35 19.94 6.70
N ALA A 224 -4.24 19.37 6.21
CA ALA A 224 -3.63 18.23 6.88
C ALA A 224 -2.16 18.47 7.16
N THR A 225 -1.65 17.82 8.20
CA THR A 225 -0.21 17.75 8.53
C THR A 225 0.22 16.30 8.39
N LEU A 226 1.33 16.09 7.69
CA LEU A 226 2.02 14.80 7.58
C LEU A 226 3.36 14.89 8.28
N GLU A 227 3.66 13.93 9.16
CA GLU A 227 5.00 13.70 9.70
C GLU A 227 5.41 12.25 9.41
N THR A 228 6.56 12.09 8.76
CA THR A 228 7.10 10.74 8.46
C THR A 228 8.60 10.70 8.71
N SER A 229 9.11 9.55 9.20
CA SER A 229 10.55 9.39 9.45
C SER A 229 10.98 7.92 9.51
N TRP A 230 12.31 7.70 9.35
CA TRP A 230 12.98 6.39 9.49
C TRP A 230 14.08 6.43 10.57
N VAL A 231 13.87 7.15 11.67
CA VAL A 231 14.93 7.40 12.66
C VAL A 231 14.61 6.93 14.07
N LEU A 232 13.51 6.20 14.27
CA LEU A 232 13.31 5.56 15.57
C LEU A 232 14.47 4.58 15.87
N PRO A 233 14.82 4.40 17.15
CA PRO A 233 15.87 3.46 17.52
C PRO A 233 15.62 2.06 16.94
N PRO A 234 16.69 1.30 16.55
CA PRO A 234 16.52 -0.01 15.96
C PRO A 234 15.82 -1.02 16.88
N ASN A 235 15.92 -0.80 18.20
CA ASN A 235 15.24 -1.59 19.22
C ASN A 235 13.97 -0.94 19.77
N TYR A 236 13.34 -0.06 18.99
CA TYR A 236 12.06 0.53 19.37
C TYR A 236 11.01 -0.57 19.55
N HIS A 237 10.11 -0.41 20.50
CA HIS A 237 9.13 -1.43 20.90
C HIS A 237 8.16 -1.85 19.79
N SER A 238 8.14 -1.15 18.69
CA SER A 238 7.37 -1.47 17.50
C SER A 238 8.18 -1.14 16.24
N PRO A 239 8.17 -1.93 15.19
CA PRO A 239 8.87 -1.62 13.93
C PRO A 239 8.30 -0.38 13.24
N LEU A 240 7.06 -0.01 13.53
CA LEU A 240 6.35 1.12 12.97
C LEU A 240 5.45 1.78 14.01
N GLU A 241 5.53 3.10 14.14
CA GLU A 241 4.60 3.92 14.91
C GLU A 241 3.73 4.72 13.95
N ALA A 242 2.40 4.58 14.04
CA ALA A 242 1.45 5.31 13.21
C ALA A 242 0.37 6.00 14.07
N GLN A 243 0.03 7.23 13.72
CA GLN A 243 -1.04 8.01 14.34
C GLN A 243 -1.86 8.68 13.23
N PHE A 244 -3.18 8.76 13.42
CA PHE A 244 -4.08 9.41 12.49
C PHE A 244 -5.21 10.07 13.26
N ASP A 245 -5.31 11.40 13.21
CA ASP A 245 -6.32 12.20 13.89
C ASP A 245 -7.11 13.00 12.88
N VAL A 246 -8.43 12.98 12.98
CA VAL A 246 -9.35 13.79 12.16
C VAL A 246 -10.23 14.62 13.08
N VAL A 247 -10.30 15.93 12.83
CA VAL A 247 -11.14 16.86 13.58
C VAL A 247 -12.07 17.56 12.61
N GLY A 248 -13.35 17.51 12.89
CA GLY A 248 -14.40 18.23 12.18
C GLY A 248 -15.24 19.11 13.11
N THR A 249 -16.19 19.83 12.54
CA THR A 249 -17.08 20.76 13.28
C THR A 249 -18.03 20.04 14.23
N GLY A 250 -18.30 18.75 14.02
CA GLY A 250 -19.20 17.92 14.82
C GLY A 250 -18.51 16.95 15.76
N GLY A 251 -17.17 16.77 15.64
CA GLY A 251 -16.45 15.81 16.48
C GLY A 251 -15.06 15.48 15.94
N ASN A 252 -14.44 14.48 16.56
CA ASN A 252 -13.12 13.99 16.15
C ASN A 252 -13.02 12.48 16.24
N ALA A 253 -12.10 11.90 15.46
CA ALA A 253 -11.73 10.50 15.53
C ALA A 253 -10.20 10.36 15.54
N ARG A 254 -9.69 9.33 16.23
CA ARG A 254 -8.26 9.16 16.42
C ARG A 254 -7.82 7.70 16.40
N ILE A 255 -6.71 7.43 15.70
CA ILE A 255 -5.90 6.23 15.83
C ILE A 255 -4.63 6.63 16.59
N THR A 256 -4.41 6.05 17.77
CA THR A 256 -3.28 6.38 18.64
C THR A 256 -2.18 5.35 18.57
N GLY A 257 -1.11 5.70 17.85
CA GLY A 257 0.14 4.95 17.85
C GLY A 257 0.03 3.47 17.48
N SER A 258 1.00 2.71 17.92
CA SER A 258 1.07 1.26 17.71
C SER A 258 0.30 0.46 18.77
N ASN A 259 -0.27 1.13 19.77
CA ASN A 259 -1.05 0.45 20.80
C ASN A 259 -2.34 -0.12 20.21
N GLN A 260 -2.42 -1.45 20.19
CA GLN A 260 -3.55 -2.21 19.66
C GLN A 260 -4.26 -3.01 20.76
N GLY A 261 -4.12 -2.56 22.02
CA GLY A 261 -4.78 -3.14 23.18
C GLY A 261 -4.00 -4.28 23.87
N VAL A 262 -2.81 -4.65 23.34
CA VAL A 262 -1.93 -5.64 23.97
C VAL A 262 -0.54 -5.02 24.18
N GLU A 263 -0.11 -5.01 25.45
CA GLU A 263 1.23 -4.60 25.85
C GLU A 263 1.89 -5.76 26.60
N ILE A 264 3.11 -6.09 26.25
CA ILE A 264 3.86 -7.19 26.86
C ILE A 264 5.07 -6.61 27.58
N PHE A 265 5.12 -6.82 28.89
CA PHE A 265 6.24 -6.51 29.74
C PHE A 265 6.90 -7.81 30.18
N SER A 266 8.15 -8.00 29.83
CA SER A 266 8.93 -9.20 30.16
C SER A 266 10.35 -8.84 30.55
N GLU A 267 11.14 -9.82 31.01
CA GLU A 267 12.57 -9.62 31.26
C GLU A 267 13.35 -9.16 30.02
N SER A 268 12.89 -9.51 28.82
CA SER A 268 13.49 -9.08 27.55
C SER A 268 13.10 -7.66 27.14
N GLY A 269 12.18 -7.00 27.89
CA GLY A 269 11.76 -5.62 27.66
C GLY A 269 10.27 -5.45 27.39
N TYR A 270 9.92 -4.27 26.89
CA TYR A 270 8.59 -3.85 26.52
C TYR A 270 8.35 -4.07 25.02
N LEU A 271 7.25 -4.72 24.67
CA LEU A 271 6.86 -5.04 23.30
C LEU A 271 5.39 -4.66 23.05
N LEU A 272 5.13 -4.01 21.93
CA LEU A 272 3.79 -3.85 21.35
C LEU A 272 3.69 -4.78 20.12
N PRO A 273 2.97 -5.92 20.23
CA PRO A 273 2.84 -6.83 19.09
C PRO A 273 2.07 -6.16 17.94
N GLU A 274 2.49 -6.43 16.71
CA GLU A 274 1.77 -5.99 15.53
C GLU A 274 0.52 -6.88 15.34
N LEU A 275 -0.68 -6.27 15.43
CA LEU A 275 -1.95 -6.99 15.35
C LEU A 275 -2.89 -6.46 14.24
N SER A 276 -2.47 -5.44 13.48
CA SER A 276 -3.35 -4.76 12.51
C SER A 276 -2.98 -5.01 11.06
N SER A 277 -1.68 -5.08 10.74
CA SER A 277 -1.24 -5.09 9.33
C SER A 277 -1.32 -6.49 8.72
N TRP A 278 -0.57 -7.45 9.30
CA TRP A 278 -0.50 -8.84 8.79
C TRP A 278 -0.13 -9.86 9.85
N PRO A 279 -0.77 -9.87 11.03
CA PRO A 279 -0.46 -10.84 12.05
C PRO A 279 -0.81 -12.26 11.60
N ILE A 280 0.05 -13.22 12.01
CA ILE A 280 -0.18 -14.65 11.78
C ILE A 280 -0.38 -15.32 13.14
N HIS A 281 -1.60 -15.84 13.37
CA HIS A 281 -1.93 -16.60 14.57
C HIS A 281 -2.42 -17.98 14.19
N GLN A 282 -1.86 -19.01 14.82
CA GLN A 282 -2.20 -20.41 14.54
C GLN A 282 -2.16 -20.76 13.03
N GLY A 283 -1.15 -20.25 12.31
CA GLY A 283 -1.00 -20.46 10.88
C GLY A 283 -1.98 -19.69 9.98
N LYS A 284 -2.79 -18.77 10.52
CA LYS A 284 -3.74 -17.96 9.76
C LYS A 284 -3.28 -16.52 9.66
N LEU A 285 -3.21 -16.01 8.44
CA LEU A 285 -2.99 -14.60 8.15
C LEU A 285 -4.29 -13.83 8.44
N SER A 286 -4.15 -12.67 9.08
CA SER A 286 -5.24 -11.73 9.37
C SER A 286 -4.78 -10.28 9.18
N GLY A 287 -5.60 -9.29 9.57
CA GLY A 287 -5.27 -7.89 9.49
C GLY A 287 -5.48 -7.25 8.11
N ALA A 288 -5.00 -6.03 7.96
CA ALA A 288 -5.28 -5.16 6.81
C ALA A 288 -4.84 -5.78 5.47
N LEU A 289 -3.67 -6.42 5.41
CA LEU A 289 -3.20 -7.08 4.19
C LEU A 289 -4.14 -8.20 3.75
N ARG A 290 -4.53 -9.06 4.69
CA ARG A 290 -5.49 -10.14 4.42
C ARG A 290 -6.82 -9.57 3.92
N ASN A 291 -7.37 -8.56 4.59
CA ASN A 291 -8.64 -7.93 4.23
C ASN A 291 -8.57 -7.28 2.84
N SER A 292 -7.43 -6.65 2.49
CA SER A 292 -7.22 -6.05 1.16
C SER A 292 -7.25 -7.10 0.04
N ILE A 293 -6.55 -8.21 0.24
CA ILE A 293 -6.51 -9.31 -0.75
C ILE A 293 -7.88 -9.99 -0.86
N ASP A 294 -8.55 -10.25 0.27
CA ASP A 294 -9.90 -10.83 0.27
C ASP A 294 -10.92 -9.90 -0.42
N ASN A 295 -10.82 -8.58 -0.20
CA ASN A 295 -11.65 -7.62 -0.92
C ASN A 295 -11.40 -7.66 -2.44
N PHE A 296 -10.14 -7.71 -2.87
CA PHE A 296 -9.81 -7.82 -4.28
C PHE A 296 -10.36 -9.12 -4.91
N ILE A 297 -10.23 -10.25 -4.21
CA ILE A 297 -10.83 -11.53 -4.63
C ILE A 297 -12.35 -11.38 -4.78
N ASP A 298 -13.02 -10.76 -3.81
CA ASP A 298 -14.45 -10.53 -3.85
C ASP A 298 -14.87 -9.58 -4.97
N CYS A 299 -14.06 -8.57 -5.28
CA CYS A 299 -14.31 -7.67 -6.42
C CYS A 299 -14.25 -8.41 -7.75
N VAL A 300 -13.29 -9.32 -7.93
CA VAL A 300 -13.21 -10.16 -9.14
C VAL A 300 -14.34 -11.19 -9.19
N TYR A 301 -14.62 -11.84 -8.06
CA TYR A 301 -15.58 -12.93 -7.97
C TYR A 301 -17.03 -12.47 -8.17
N PHE A 302 -17.38 -11.27 -7.63
CA PHE A 302 -18.73 -10.71 -7.65
C PHE A 302 -18.89 -9.55 -8.65
N ASP A 303 -17.90 -9.30 -9.49
CA ASP A 303 -17.85 -8.19 -10.46
C ASP A 303 -18.10 -6.81 -9.80
N ARG A 304 -17.40 -6.52 -8.71
CA ARG A 304 -17.48 -5.25 -7.97
C ARG A 304 -16.28 -4.36 -8.25
N MET A 305 -16.41 -3.07 -7.97
CA MET A 305 -15.27 -2.15 -8.04
C MET A 305 -14.29 -2.40 -6.88
N PRO A 306 -12.97 -2.40 -7.14
CA PRO A 306 -11.96 -2.45 -6.09
C PRO A 306 -12.02 -1.23 -5.16
N LEU A 307 -11.53 -1.40 -3.92
CA LEU A 307 -11.39 -0.30 -2.94
C LEU A 307 -10.53 0.86 -3.46
N ILE A 308 -9.63 0.57 -4.37
CA ILE A 308 -8.65 1.52 -4.92
C ILE A 308 -8.59 1.33 -6.42
N THR A 309 -8.77 2.41 -7.17
CA THR A 309 -8.53 2.44 -8.61
C THR A 309 -7.07 2.76 -8.90
N LEU A 310 -6.58 2.42 -10.10
CA LEU A 310 -5.24 2.81 -10.54
C LEU A 310 -5.07 4.33 -10.58
N THR A 311 -6.13 5.06 -10.96
CA THR A 311 -6.15 6.54 -10.96
C THR A 311 -5.97 7.11 -9.55
N GLU A 312 -6.62 6.56 -8.53
CA GLU A 312 -6.43 6.99 -7.14
C GLU A 312 -5.01 6.69 -6.64
N ALA A 313 -4.47 5.53 -6.99
CA ALA A 313 -3.08 5.18 -6.66
C ALA A 313 -2.07 6.14 -7.33
N ARG A 314 -2.29 6.47 -8.60
CA ARG A 314 -1.51 7.50 -9.33
C ARG A 314 -1.62 8.87 -8.65
N ASN A 315 -2.80 9.25 -8.19
CA ASN A 315 -3.00 10.52 -7.50
C ASN A 315 -2.26 10.58 -6.16
N ALA A 316 -2.22 9.50 -5.40
CA ALA A 316 -1.37 9.43 -4.20
C ALA A 316 0.12 9.62 -4.54
N GLN A 317 0.58 9.04 -5.65
CA GLN A 317 1.95 9.22 -6.14
C GLN A 317 2.22 10.64 -6.67
N SER A 318 1.21 11.31 -7.22
CA SER A 318 1.31 12.73 -7.61
C SER A 318 1.54 13.65 -6.40
N VAL A 319 0.91 13.35 -5.26
CA VAL A 319 1.19 14.09 -4.01
C VAL A 319 2.63 13.88 -3.57
N VAL A 320 3.17 12.66 -3.68
CA VAL A 320 4.60 12.40 -3.42
C VAL A 320 5.49 13.23 -4.33
N ALA A 321 5.22 13.28 -5.63
CA ALA A 321 5.98 14.09 -6.58
C ALA A 321 5.94 15.58 -6.25
N ALA A 322 4.78 16.11 -5.83
CA ALA A 322 4.64 17.49 -5.41
C ALA A 322 5.41 17.78 -4.09
N LEU A 323 5.44 16.83 -3.15
CA LEU A 323 6.26 16.94 -1.93
C LEU A 323 7.75 16.98 -2.28
N GLN A 324 8.22 16.11 -3.17
CA GLN A 324 9.62 16.11 -3.64
C GLN A 324 10.00 17.44 -4.30
N GLU A 325 9.12 18.00 -5.13
CA GLU A 325 9.35 19.32 -5.73
C GLU A 325 9.33 20.44 -4.68
N SER A 326 8.45 20.39 -3.70
CA SER A 326 8.41 21.34 -2.58
C SER A 326 9.71 21.31 -1.76
N LEU A 327 10.23 20.13 -1.44
CA LEU A 327 11.50 19.94 -0.74
C LEU A 327 12.69 20.51 -1.53
N LYS A 328 12.67 20.34 -2.85
CA LYS A 328 13.72 20.81 -3.75
C LYS A 328 13.72 22.34 -3.90
N THR A 329 12.53 22.93 -3.99
CA THR A 329 12.39 24.38 -4.28
C THR A 329 12.24 25.25 -3.05
N GLY A 330 11.88 24.66 -1.89
CA GLY A 330 11.49 25.39 -0.70
C GLY A 330 10.18 26.18 -0.85
N GLN A 331 9.33 25.81 -1.84
CA GLN A 331 8.10 26.50 -2.13
C GLN A 331 6.88 25.57 -2.04
N ALA A 332 5.71 26.15 -1.82
CA ALA A 332 4.46 25.42 -1.92
C ALA A 332 4.21 25.00 -3.37
N THR A 333 3.87 23.71 -3.57
CA THR A 333 3.71 23.10 -4.89
C THR A 333 2.28 22.58 -5.08
N ASN A 334 1.67 22.85 -6.23
CA ASN A 334 0.37 22.29 -6.60
C ASN A 334 0.52 20.83 -7.02
N VAL A 335 -0.51 20.03 -6.71
CA VAL A 335 -0.55 18.61 -7.05
C VAL A 335 -1.20 18.43 -8.43
N ASP A 336 -0.55 17.67 -9.30
CA ASP A 336 -1.09 17.31 -10.62
C ASP A 336 -2.04 16.10 -10.46
N LEU A 337 -3.33 16.34 -10.34
CA LEU A 337 -4.35 15.32 -10.14
C LEU A 337 -4.98 14.88 -11.47
N ARG A 338 -5.08 13.57 -11.64
CA ARG A 338 -5.86 12.99 -12.72
C ARG A 338 -7.31 12.78 -12.28
N LYS A 339 -8.27 13.22 -13.10
CA LYS A 339 -9.69 12.98 -12.84
C LYS A 339 -10.00 11.49 -13.04
N ARG A 340 -10.81 10.93 -12.15
CA ARG A 340 -11.37 9.61 -12.35
C ARG A 340 -12.19 9.60 -13.65
N ILE A 341 -11.94 8.64 -14.52
CA ILE A 341 -12.81 8.41 -15.68
C ILE A 341 -13.99 7.60 -15.14
N ASP A 342 -15.08 8.30 -14.79
CA ASP A 342 -16.34 7.65 -14.46
C ASP A 342 -16.88 6.99 -15.72
N LYS A 343 -16.92 5.67 -15.74
CA LYS A 343 -17.58 4.86 -16.77
C LYS A 343 -18.72 4.05 -16.18
#